data_0e038bd90c8dd0e32f824a5c1629cb34
#
_entry.id   0e038bd90c8dd0e32f824a5c1629cb34
#
_cell.length_a   1.000
_cell.length_b   1.000
_cell.length_c   1.000
_cell.angle_alpha   90.00
_cell.angle_beta   90.00
_cell.angle_gamma   90.00
#
_symmetry.space_group_name_H-M   'P 1'
#
loop_
_entity.id
_entity.type
_entity.pdbx_description
1 polymer ?
#
loop_
_entity_poly.entity_id
_entity_poly.type
_entity_poly.pdbx_seq_one_letter_code
_entity_poly.pdbx_strand_id
1 'polypeptide(L)'
;AILKPLLEEAAKAVAKGTVTKNDPHWWAHKYYADGIPTKNIDKGIFSIYILNIVNIPKYKGIFQGAGILHAYLEGQNIELMANSDNVLRGGLTPKHIDVKELIHHVNFVPTNPSILKGDKLTDQEINYPCPVPDFGLTKIALNQGEVYTISSYSLEMLLVMDGEVIIEDMAYKAGDTALLTANAKVKIKAHTATVLFKAYVPK
;
A
#
# COMPACT_ATOMS: atom_id res chain seq x y z
N ALA A 1 -21.58 -22.52 11.24
CA ALA A 1 -22.39 -23.27 10.26
C ALA A 1 -22.11 -22.83 8.80
N ILE A 2 -22.01 -21.53 8.52
CA ILE A 2 -21.92 -21.00 7.14
C ILE A 2 -20.50 -21.07 6.58
N LEU A 3 -19.46 -20.77 7.36
CA LEU A 3 -18.09 -20.62 6.86
C LEU A 3 -17.48 -21.90 6.29
N LYS A 4 -17.72 -23.04 6.92
CA LYS A 4 -17.13 -24.29 6.44
C LYS A 4 -17.62 -24.70 5.04
N PRO A 5 -18.93 -24.72 4.75
CA PRO A 5 -19.40 -24.96 3.38
C PRO A 5 -18.87 -23.98 2.35
N LEU A 6 -18.79 -22.69 2.72
CA LEU A 6 -18.24 -21.64 1.84
C LEU A 6 -16.77 -21.88 1.48
N LEU A 7 -15.94 -22.28 2.45
CA LEU A 7 -14.54 -22.61 2.23
C LEU A 7 -14.35 -23.91 1.44
N GLU A 8 -15.20 -24.89 1.64
CA GLU A 8 -15.20 -26.13 0.85
C GLU A 8 -15.59 -25.85 -0.61
N GLU A 9 -16.52 -24.93 -0.84
CA GLU A 9 -16.89 -24.46 -2.17
C GLU A 9 -15.71 -23.72 -2.83
N ALA A 10 -15.06 -22.82 -2.10
CA ALA A 10 -13.86 -22.13 -2.56
C ALA A 10 -12.75 -23.10 -2.99
N ALA A 11 -12.47 -24.10 -2.17
CA ALA A 11 -11.47 -25.13 -2.48
C ALA A 11 -11.83 -25.91 -3.76
N LYS A 12 -13.10 -26.28 -3.94
CA LYS A 12 -13.58 -26.96 -5.14
C LYS A 12 -13.46 -26.07 -6.39
N ALA A 13 -13.77 -24.77 -6.29
CA ALA A 13 -13.68 -23.82 -7.40
C ALA A 13 -12.23 -23.61 -7.84
N VAL A 14 -11.30 -23.49 -6.89
CA VAL A 14 -9.86 -23.39 -7.19
C VAL A 14 -9.34 -24.68 -7.83
N ALA A 15 -9.71 -25.85 -7.29
CA ALA A 15 -9.29 -27.14 -7.84
C ALA A 15 -9.79 -27.36 -9.29
N LYS A 16 -10.96 -26.80 -9.64
CA LYS A 16 -11.51 -26.84 -11.00
C LYS A 16 -10.89 -25.78 -11.92
N GLY A 17 -10.09 -24.85 -11.41
CA GLY A 17 -9.54 -23.74 -12.19
C GLY A 17 -10.59 -22.72 -12.66
N THR A 18 -11.76 -22.64 -12.01
CA THR A 18 -12.87 -21.76 -12.39
C THR A 18 -12.77 -20.36 -11.81
N VAL A 19 -11.86 -20.12 -10.88
CA VAL A 19 -11.67 -18.84 -10.19
C VAL A 19 -10.23 -18.34 -10.29
N THR A 20 -10.05 -17.03 -10.24
CA THR A 20 -8.76 -16.34 -10.30
C THR A 20 -8.58 -15.42 -9.10
N LYS A 21 -7.44 -14.71 -9.02
CA LYS A 21 -7.18 -13.69 -7.98
C LYS A 21 -8.21 -12.55 -7.92
N ASN A 22 -9.07 -12.41 -8.91
CA ASN A 22 -10.18 -11.44 -8.89
C ASN A 22 -11.43 -11.97 -8.18
N ASP A 23 -11.40 -13.22 -7.70
CA ASP A 23 -12.51 -13.89 -7.05
C ASP A 23 -12.20 -14.11 -5.55
N PRO A 24 -13.13 -13.80 -4.63
CA PRO A 24 -12.93 -14.00 -3.20
C PRO A 24 -12.68 -15.48 -2.82
N HIS A 25 -13.22 -16.45 -3.57
CA HIS A 25 -12.95 -17.86 -3.31
C HIS A 25 -11.47 -18.21 -3.43
N TRP A 26 -10.75 -17.58 -4.38
CA TRP A 26 -9.32 -17.82 -4.54
C TRP A 26 -8.55 -17.41 -3.27
N TRP A 27 -8.86 -16.26 -2.70
CA TRP A 27 -8.20 -15.73 -1.49
C TRP A 27 -8.60 -16.47 -0.23
N ALA A 28 -9.89 -16.83 -0.09
CA ALA A 28 -10.38 -17.63 1.02
C ALA A 28 -9.73 -19.02 1.06
N HIS A 29 -9.58 -19.66 -0.11
CA HIS A 29 -8.84 -20.91 -0.24
C HIS A 29 -7.36 -20.74 0.09
N LYS A 30 -6.71 -19.68 -0.42
CA LYS A 30 -5.28 -19.40 -0.14
C LYS A 30 -5.03 -19.23 1.36
N TYR A 31 -5.92 -18.58 2.09
CA TYR A 31 -5.79 -18.39 3.54
C TYR A 31 -5.80 -19.72 4.32
N TYR A 32 -6.54 -20.69 3.86
CA TYR A 32 -6.60 -22.04 4.43
C TYR A 32 -6.03 -23.11 3.50
N ALA A 33 -4.96 -22.80 2.78
CA ALA A 33 -4.33 -23.75 1.83
C ALA A 33 -3.85 -25.04 2.51
N ASP A 34 -3.40 -24.94 3.77
CA ASP A 34 -2.96 -26.08 4.59
C ASP A 34 -4.11 -26.90 5.20
N GLY A 35 -5.33 -26.53 4.93
CA GLY A 35 -6.54 -27.22 5.39
C GLY A 35 -7.51 -26.34 6.17
N ILE A 36 -8.80 -26.59 5.97
CA ILE A 36 -9.87 -25.87 6.66
C ILE A 36 -10.00 -26.42 8.09
N PRO A 37 -9.89 -25.56 9.13
CA PRO A 37 -10.04 -26.01 10.50
C PRO A 37 -11.41 -26.64 10.77
N THR A 38 -11.47 -27.67 11.61
CA THR A 38 -12.72 -28.30 12.01
C THR A 38 -13.50 -27.46 13.02
N LYS A 39 -12.80 -26.58 13.77
CA LYS A 39 -13.35 -25.65 14.78
C LYS A 39 -12.63 -24.32 14.68
N ASN A 40 -13.27 -23.26 15.17
CA ASN A 40 -12.69 -21.91 15.31
C ASN A 40 -12.21 -21.31 13.98
N ILE A 41 -12.98 -21.48 12.90
CA ILE A 41 -12.74 -20.74 11.66
C ILE A 41 -12.83 -19.24 11.95
N ASP A 42 -11.82 -18.48 11.55
CA ASP A 42 -11.80 -17.03 11.75
C ASP A 42 -12.96 -16.38 10.99
N LYS A 43 -13.77 -15.62 11.71
CA LYS A 43 -14.92 -14.90 11.13
C LYS A 43 -14.49 -13.79 10.19
N GLY A 44 -13.25 -13.32 10.29
CA GLY A 44 -12.65 -12.36 9.38
C GLY A 44 -12.64 -12.80 7.90
N ILE A 45 -12.82 -14.11 7.63
CA ILE A 45 -13.06 -14.64 6.28
C ILE A 45 -14.21 -13.91 5.58
N PHE A 46 -15.24 -13.48 6.29
CA PHE A 46 -16.33 -12.71 5.67
C PHE A 46 -15.83 -11.41 5.04
N SER A 47 -14.75 -10.80 5.55
CA SER A 47 -14.18 -9.59 4.96
C SER A 47 -13.72 -9.81 3.52
N ILE A 48 -13.20 -11.01 3.19
CA ILE A 48 -12.78 -11.36 1.83
C ILE A 48 -13.97 -11.34 0.84
N TYR A 49 -15.18 -11.65 1.31
CA TYR A 49 -16.39 -11.69 0.49
C TYR A 49 -17.17 -10.37 0.48
N ILE A 50 -17.01 -9.55 1.51
CA ILE A 50 -17.77 -8.30 1.68
C ILE A 50 -17.00 -7.11 1.10
N LEU A 51 -15.68 -7.08 1.27
CA LEU A 51 -14.84 -5.98 0.79
C LEU A 51 -14.50 -6.15 -0.69
N ASN A 52 -14.25 -5.03 -1.36
CA ASN A 52 -13.85 -5.05 -2.76
C ASN A 52 -12.44 -5.62 -2.93
N ILE A 53 -12.26 -6.53 -3.88
CA ILE A 53 -10.93 -6.93 -4.32
C ILE A 53 -10.43 -5.88 -5.31
N VAL A 54 -9.34 -5.19 -4.95
CA VAL A 54 -8.78 -4.09 -5.73
C VAL A 54 -7.40 -4.48 -6.23
N ASN A 55 -7.23 -4.50 -7.56
CA ASN A 55 -5.91 -4.65 -8.17
C ASN A 55 -5.31 -3.28 -8.45
N ILE A 56 -4.19 -2.96 -7.78
CA ILE A 56 -3.46 -1.71 -7.95
C ILE A 56 -2.24 -1.99 -8.83
N PRO A 57 -2.21 -1.47 -10.09
CA PRO A 57 -1.06 -1.67 -10.97
C PRO A 57 0.21 -1.03 -10.40
N LYS A 58 1.37 -1.51 -10.87
CA LYS A 58 2.68 -0.97 -10.48
C LYS A 58 2.72 0.56 -10.63
N TYR A 59 3.22 1.23 -9.60
CA TYR A 59 3.33 2.70 -9.52
C TYR A 59 1.99 3.45 -9.55
N LYS A 60 0.90 2.78 -9.20
CA LYS A 60 -0.36 3.45 -8.89
C LYS A 60 -0.56 3.45 -7.39
N GLY A 61 -1.38 4.37 -6.90
CA GLY A 61 -1.64 4.53 -5.48
C GLY A 61 -3.12 4.38 -5.16
N ILE A 62 -3.40 4.31 -3.88
CA ILE A 62 -4.74 4.39 -3.33
C ILE A 62 -4.67 5.20 -2.03
N PHE A 63 -5.64 6.08 -1.81
CA PHE A 63 -5.80 6.76 -0.53
C PHE A 63 -6.83 6.00 0.31
N GLN A 64 -6.47 5.71 1.54
CA GLN A 64 -7.33 5.04 2.53
C GLN A 64 -7.66 6.03 3.64
N GLY A 65 -8.92 6.45 3.73
CA GLY A 65 -9.39 7.29 4.82
C GLY A 65 -9.52 6.55 6.15
N ALA A 66 -9.57 7.30 7.24
CA ALA A 66 -9.84 6.73 8.56
C ALA A 66 -11.20 6.02 8.60
N GLY A 67 -11.29 4.94 9.34
CA GLY A 67 -12.51 4.13 9.50
C GLY A 67 -12.86 3.23 8.32
N ILE A 68 -12.05 3.18 7.26
CA ILE A 68 -12.26 2.30 6.10
C ILE A 68 -11.47 1.01 6.31
N LEU A 69 -12.19 -0.11 6.41
CA LEU A 69 -11.57 -1.44 6.52
C LEU A 69 -10.83 -1.78 5.23
N HIS A 70 -9.59 -2.22 5.37
CA HIS A 70 -8.75 -2.67 4.26
C HIS A 70 -7.73 -3.71 4.71
N ALA A 71 -7.22 -4.48 3.78
CA ALA A 71 -6.13 -5.44 3.99
C ALA A 71 -5.34 -5.64 2.71
N TYR A 72 -4.06 -6.01 2.86
CA TYR A 72 -3.18 -6.37 1.76
C TYR A 72 -3.23 -7.87 1.54
N LEU A 73 -3.63 -8.30 0.35
CA LEU A 73 -3.74 -9.72 0.01
C LEU A 73 -2.43 -10.26 -0.56
N GLU A 74 -1.78 -9.49 -1.43
CA GLU A 74 -0.51 -9.86 -2.06
C GLU A 74 0.18 -8.63 -2.66
N GLY A 75 1.51 -8.61 -2.68
CA GLY A 75 2.31 -7.58 -3.33
C GLY A 75 3.23 -6.84 -2.38
N GLN A 76 3.80 -5.75 -2.88
CA GLN A 76 4.65 -4.81 -2.15
C GLN A 76 4.11 -3.40 -2.37
N ASN A 77 4.14 -2.59 -1.33
CA ASN A 77 3.69 -1.22 -1.38
C ASN A 77 4.61 -0.30 -0.59
N ILE A 78 4.55 0.98 -0.90
CA ILE A 78 5.04 2.07 -0.05
C ILE A 78 3.81 2.64 0.64
N GLU A 79 3.81 2.58 1.96
CA GLU A 79 2.73 3.07 2.79
C GLU A 79 3.19 4.24 3.63
N LEU A 80 2.42 5.32 3.61
CA LEU A 80 2.56 6.46 4.50
C LEU A 80 1.29 6.62 5.31
N MET A 81 1.46 7.02 6.55
CA MET A 81 0.34 7.35 7.44
C MET A 81 0.74 8.48 8.38
N ALA A 82 -0.25 9.18 8.93
CA ALA A 82 -0.01 10.12 10.02
C ALA A 82 0.63 9.40 11.22
N ASN A 83 1.41 10.13 12.01
CA ASN A 83 2.04 9.59 13.22
C ASN A 83 0.98 9.29 14.29
N SER A 84 0.34 8.13 14.17
CA SER A 84 -0.74 7.65 15.03
C SER A 84 -0.59 6.14 15.23
N ASP A 85 -0.91 5.65 16.43
CA ASP A 85 -0.94 4.22 16.75
C ASP A 85 -2.38 3.71 16.95
N ASN A 86 -3.37 4.42 16.44
CA ASN A 86 -4.80 4.10 16.56
C ASN A 86 -5.25 3.05 15.53
N VAL A 87 -4.57 1.91 15.47
CA VAL A 87 -4.88 0.85 14.50
C VAL A 87 -5.76 -0.21 15.15
N LEU A 88 -7.03 -0.27 14.74
CA LEU A 88 -7.96 -1.33 15.10
C LEU A 88 -7.88 -2.49 14.11
N ARG A 89 -8.03 -3.72 14.60
CA ARG A 89 -7.93 -4.95 13.79
C ARG A 89 -9.31 -5.53 13.52
N GLY A 90 -9.55 -5.99 12.30
CA GLY A 90 -10.87 -6.49 11.86
C GLY A 90 -11.00 -8.02 11.76
N GLY A 91 -9.91 -8.78 11.86
CA GLY A 91 -9.90 -10.23 11.70
C GLY A 91 -8.67 -10.72 10.93
N LEU A 92 -8.57 -12.04 10.69
CA LEU A 92 -7.49 -12.71 9.96
C LEU A 92 -6.08 -12.34 10.48
N THR A 93 -5.96 -12.24 11.80
CA THR A 93 -4.75 -11.80 12.48
C THR A 93 -4.60 -12.46 13.84
N PRO A 94 -3.38 -12.80 14.29
CA PRO A 94 -3.13 -13.22 15.66
C PRO A 94 -3.14 -12.08 16.68
N LYS A 95 -3.19 -10.82 16.22
CA LYS A 95 -3.20 -9.65 17.10
C LYS A 95 -4.57 -9.48 17.76
N HIS A 96 -4.61 -8.81 18.91
CA HIS A 96 -5.85 -8.50 19.60
C HIS A 96 -6.85 -7.73 18.73
N ILE A 97 -8.11 -8.13 18.80
CA ILE A 97 -9.23 -7.48 18.09
C ILE A 97 -10.18 -6.94 19.15
N ASP A 98 -10.28 -5.63 19.26
CA ASP A 98 -11.31 -4.98 20.05
C ASP A 98 -12.56 -4.76 19.19
N VAL A 99 -13.48 -5.72 19.27
CA VAL A 99 -14.70 -5.71 18.45
C VAL A 99 -15.59 -4.51 18.78
N LYS A 100 -15.64 -4.08 20.03
CA LYS A 100 -16.48 -2.97 20.47
C LYS A 100 -15.97 -1.65 19.87
N GLU A 101 -14.70 -1.37 20.03
CA GLU A 101 -14.09 -0.17 19.47
C GLU A 101 -14.08 -0.21 17.94
N LEU A 102 -13.81 -1.37 17.34
CA LEU A 102 -13.87 -1.52 15.90
C LEU A 102 -15.22 -1.13 15.33
N ILE A 103 -16.32 -1.66 15.88
CA ILE A 103 -17.69 -1.37 15.41
C ILE A 103 -18.04 0.12 15.62
N HIS A 104 -17.51 0.74 16.67
CA HIS A 104 -17.75 2.16 16.95
C HIS A 104 -17.09 3.10 15.93
N HIS A 105 -15.94 2.72 15.39
CA HIS A 105 -15.13 3.56 14.51
C HIS A 105 -15.20 3.21 13.02
N VAL A 106 -15.68 2.00 12.67
CA VAL A 106 -15.76 1.60 11.26
C VAL A 106 -16.86 2.37 10.53
N ASN A 107 -16.51 2.86 9.36
CA ASN A 107 -17.47 3.42 8.43
C ASN A 107 -18.11 2.29 7.60
N PHE A 108 -19.43 2.06 7.79
CA PHE A 108 -20.18 1.03 7.11
C PHE A 108 -20.79 1.47 5.77
N VAL A 109 -20.33 2.60 5.21
CA VAL A 109 -20.78 3.06 3.91
C VAL A 109 -20.02 2.31 2.80
N PRO A 110 -20.73 1.78 1.78
CA PRO A 110 -20.05 1.19 0.62
C PRO A 110 -19.10 2.19 -0.02
N THR A 111 -17.86 1.78 -0.23
CA THR A 111 -16.83 2.60 -0.85
C THR A 111 -16.38 1.99 -2.18
N ASN A 112 -16.19 2.83 -3.18
CA ASN A 112 -15.54 2.43 -4.42
C ASN A 112 -14.18 3.15 -4.48
N PRO A 113 -13.07 2.46 -4.15
CA PRO A 113 -11.77 3.09 -4.06
C PRO A 113 -11.28 3.56 -5.42
N SER A 114 -10.78 4.80 -5.48
CA SER A 114 -10.19 5.37 -6.69
C SER A 114 -8.70 5.04 -6.77
N ILE A 115 -8.28 4.48 -7.90
CA ILE A 115 -6.86 4.24 -8.17
C ILE A 115 -6.22 5.54 -8.65
N LEU A 116 -5.29 6.06 -7.85
CA LEU A 116 -4.52 7.27 -8.14
C LEU A 116 -3.48 6.97 -9.23
N LYS A 117 -3.58 7.66 -10.34
CA LYS A 117 -2.61 7.56 -11.45
C LYS A 117 -1.35 8.38 -11.16
N GLY A 118 -1.49 9.39 -10.29
CA GLY A 118 -0.50 10.41 -10.01
C GLY A 118 -0.64 11.60 -10.97
N ASP A 119 -0.46 12.80 -10.43
CA ASP A 119 -0.48 14.06 -11.16
C ASP A 119 0.95 14.47 -11.51
N LYS A 120 1.17 14.83 -12.77
CA LYS A 120 2.49 15.22 -13.25
C LYS A 120 2.90 16.57 -12.65
N LEU A 121 4.00 16.59 -11.90
CA LEU A 121 4.64 17.83 -11.44
C LEU A 121 5.72 18.30 -12.41
N THR A 122 6.55 17.37 -12.87
CA THR A 122 7.59 17.58 -13.90
C THR A 122 7.62 16.38 -14.84
N ASP A 123 8.53 16.35 -15.79
CA ASP A 123 8.74 15.17 -16.64
C ASP A 123 9.25 13.97 -15.83
N GLN A 124 9.97 14.23 -14.74
CA GLN A 124 10.56 13.22 -13.87
C GLN A 124 9.73 12.91 -12.64
N GLU A 125 8.86 13.82 -12.15
CA GLU A 125 8.16 13.69 -10.87
C GLU A 125 6.65 13.71 -11.03
N ILE A 126 5.99 12.75 -10.39
CA ILE A 126 4.54 12.70 -10.24
C ILE A 126 4.14 12.72 -8.77
N ASN A 127 3.06 13.41 -8.45
CA ASN A 127 2.46 13.45 -7.11
C ASN A 127 1.26 12.54 -7.02
N TYR A 128 1.11 11.83 -5.91
CA TYR A 128 -0.11 11.09 -5.59
C TYR A 128 -1.01 11.98 -4.71
N PRO A 129 -2.14 12.45 -5.25
CA PRO A 129 -3.03 13.33 -4.48
C PRO A 129 -3.43 12.72 -3.15
N CYS A 130 -3.24 13.47 -2.07
CA CYS A 130 -3.58 13.05 -0.72
C CYS A 130 -4.40 14.18 -0.06
N PRO A 131 -5.63 13.90 0.43
CA PRO A 131 -6.53 14.92 0.95
C PRO A 131 -6.28 15.28 2.43
N VAL A 132 -5.12 14.90 2.99
CA VAL A 132 -4.73 15.18 4.37
C VAL A 132 -3.47 16.04 4.42
N PRO A 133 -3.31 16.90 5.44
CA PRO A 133 -2.14 17.77 5.56
C PRO A 133 -0.92 17.09 6.16
N ASP A 134 -1.07 15.86 6.66
CA ASP A 134 -0.05 15.19 7.48
C ASP A 134 1.12 14.65 6.65
N PHE A 135 0.85 14.22 5.42
CA PHE A 135 1.87 13.63 4.54
C PHE A 135 1.50 13.75 3.06
N GLY A 136 2.52 13.69 2.23
CA GLY A 136 2.39 13.57 0.78
C GLY A 136 3.44 12.61 0.23
N LEU A 137 3.17 12.07 -0.96
CA LEU A 137 4.02 11.10 -1.64
C LEU A 137 4.20 11.49 -3.10
N THR A 138 5.45 11.57 -3.54
CA THR A 138 5.77 11.66 -4.96
C THR A 138 6.64 10.50 -5.42
N LYS A 139 6.59 10.20 -6.70
CA LYS A 139 7.51 9.29 -7.37
C LYS A 139 8.37 10.09 -8.34
N ILE A 140 9.68 9.89 -8.29
CA ILE A 140 10.66 10.45 -9.19
C ILE A 140 11.23 9.31 -10.03
N ALA A 141 11.25 9.47 -11.36
CA ALA A 141 11.82 8.50 -12.29
C ALA A 141 12.85 9.20 -13.16
N LEU A 142 14.07 8.65 -13.20
CA LEU A 142 15.21 9.20 -13.91
C LEU A 142 15.80 8.15 -14.85
N ASN A 143 16.12 8.54 -16.07
CA ASN A 143 16.94 7.73 -16.96
C ASN A 143 18.41 7.79 -16.53
N GLN A 144 19.21 6.83 -16.97
CA GLN A 144 20.64 6.83 -16.71
C GLN A 144 21.28 8.15 -17.17
N GLY A 145 22.08 8.74 -16.30
CA GLY A 145 22.78 10.01 -16.53
C GLY A 145 21.97 11.26 -16.29
N GLU A 146 20.63 11.15 -16.12
CA GLU A 146 19.80 12.31 -15.80
C GLU A 146 20.13 12.88 -14.42
N VAL A 147 19.99 14.19 -14.33
CA VAL A 147 20.15 14.96 -13.10
C VAL A 147 18.83 15.62 -12.75
N TYR A 148 18.42 15.44 -11.52
CA TYR A 148 17.21 16.07 -10.94
C TYR A 148 17.58 16.87 -9.69
N THR A 149 16.99 18.04 -9.52
CA THR A 149 17.21 18.88 -8.33
C THR A 149 15.96 18.95 -7.50
N ILE A 150 16.05 18.52 -6.25
CA ILE A 150 14.99 18.70 -5.25
C ILE A 150 15.26 19.98 -4.47
N SER A 151 14.23 20.80 -4.30
CA SER A 151 14.22 21.92 -3.35
C SER A 151 13.19 21.60 -2.27
N SER A 152 13.66 21.06 -1.15
CA SER A 152 12.80 20.69 -0.03
C SER A 152 12.32 21.93 0.72
N TYR A 153 11.09 21.90 1.21
CA TYR A 153 10.55 22.95 2.08
C TYR A 153 10.21 22.44 3.47
N SER A 154 10.09 21.13 3.63
CA SER A 154 9.89 20.45 4.90
C SER A 154 11.00 19.42 5.13
N LEU A 155 10.91 18.67 6.22
CA LEU A 155 11.65 17.43 6.34
C LEU A 155 11.08 16.45 5.30
N GLU A 156 11.95 15.93 4.42
CA GLU A 156 11.55 15.03 3.34
C GLU A 156 12.42 13.77 3.37
N MET A 157 11.83 12.62 3.09
CA MET A 157 12.54 11.36 3.04
C MET A 157 12.52 10.80 1.61
N LEU A 158 13.67 10.45 1.10
CA LEU A 158 13.83 9.74 -0.16
C LEU A 158 14.05 8.26 0.10
N LEU A 159 13.41 7.40 -0.69
CA LEU A 159 13.69 5.97 -0.76
C LEU A 159 14.05 5.62 -2.21
N VAL A 160 15.21 5.05 -2.41
CA VAL A 160 15.57 4.46 -3.71
C VAL A 160 14.83 3.14 -3.85
N MET A 161 13.87 3.09 -4.76
CA MET A 161 13.06 1.88 -4.99
C MET A 161 13.70 0.94 -6.00
N ASP A 162 14.35 1.51 -7.01
CA ASP A 162 15.00 0.77 -8.10
C ASP A 162 16.18 1.57 -8.64
N GLY A 163 17.26 0.89 -9.08
CA GLY A 163 18.45 1.48 -9.63
C GLY A 163 19.44 2.03 -8.60
N GLU A 164 20.32 2.92 -9.09
CA GLU A 164 21.40 3.54 -8.30
C GLU A 164 21.49 5.03 -8.62
N VAL A 165 21.67 5.85 -7.59
CA VAL A 165 21.84 7.30 -7.68
C VAL A 165 23.00 7.81 -6.86
N ILE A 166 23.53 8.95 -7.27
CA ILE A 166 24.42 9.78 -6.45
C ILE A 166 23.60 10.98 -5.98
N ILE A 167 23.48 11.13 -4.68
CA ILE A 167 22.84 12.29 -4.02
C ILE A 167 23.97 13.10 -3.41
N GLU A 168 24.18 14.32 -3.94
CA GLU A 168 25.40 15.09 -3.69
C GLU A 168 26.63 14.21 -4.02
N ASP A 169 27.44 13.84 -3.05
CA ASP A 169 28.66 13.04 -3.26
C ASP A 169 28.52 11.59 -2.76
N MET A 170 27.34 11.16 -2.34
CA MET A 170 27.10 9.82 -1.80
C MET A 170 26.29 8.94 -2.76
N ALA A 171 26.71 7.68 -2.90
CA ALA A 171 26.00 6.69 -3.69
C ALA A 171 24.91 5.99 -2.88
N TYR A 172 23.74 5.85 -3.47
CA TYR A 172 22.58 5.15 -2.92
C TYR A 172 22.05 4.13 -3.94
N LYS A 173 21.63 2.98 -3.45
CA LYS A 173 21.05 1.88 -4.25
C LYS A 173 19.67 1.50 -3.74
N ALA A 174 19.00 0.63 -4.46
CA ALA A 174 17.67 0.13 -4.07
C ALA A 174 17.64 -0.35 -2.61
N GLY A 175 16.69 0.19 -1.85
CA GLY A 175 16.52 -0.01 -0.40
C GLY A 175 17.17 1.07 0.47
N ASP A 176 18.07 1.88 -0.05
CA ASP A 176 18.68 2.97 0.71
C ASP A 176 17.73 4.16 0.82
N THR A 177 17.88 4.90 1.91
CA THR A 177 17.09 6.10 2.21
C THR A 177 17.99 7.30 2.48
N ALA A 178 17.52 8.48 2.10
CA ALA A 178 18.15 9.76 2.43
C ALA A 178 17.13 10.71 3.07
N LEU A 179 17.58 11.47 4.07
CA LEU A 179 16.77 12.47 4.73
C LEU A 179 17.21 13.86 4.26
N LEU A 180 16.27 14.65 3.78
CA LEU A 180 16.47 16.03 3.38
C LEU A 180 15.91 16.97 4.46
N THR A 181 16.73 17.88 4.93
CA THR A 181 16.27 18.94 5.86
C THR A 181 15.45 19.98 5.10
N ALA A 182 14.64 20.73 5.83
CA ALA A 182 13.90 21.85 5.23
C ALA A 182 14.85 22.87 4.58
N ASN A 183 14.42 23.44 3.45
CA ASN A 183 15.17 24.41 2.64
C ASN A 183 16.49 23.89 2.05
N ALA A 184 16.67 22.58 2.00
CA ALA A 184 17.80 22.00 1.28
C ALA A 184 17.57 22.07 -0.24
N LYS A 185 18.67 22.23 -0.98
CA LYS A 185 18.68 22.10 -2.44
C LYS A 185 19.69 21.02 -2.80
N VAL A 186 19.19 19.88 -3.26
CA VAL A 186 19.95 18.64 -3.39
C VAL A 186 19.91 18.18 -4.84
N LYS A 187 21.07 17.83 -5.41
CA LYS A 187 21.18 17.23 -6.73
C LYS A 187 21.20 15.72 -6.64
N ILE A 188 20.39 15.08 -7.46
CA ILE A 188 20.35 13.63 -7.64
C ILE A 188 20.80 13.32 -9.08
N LYS A 189 21.82 12.51 -9.22
CA LYS A 189 22.29 12.02 -10.52
C LYS A 189 22.05 10.52 -10.62
N ALA A 190 21.26 10.09 -11.59
CA ALA A 190 21.01 8.68 -11.84
C ALA A 190 22.25 7.99 -12.44
N HIS A 191 22.78 6.99 -11.74
CA HIS A 191 23.86 6.15 -12.26
C HIS A 191 23.33 5.07 -13.22
N THR A 192 22.15 4.53 -12.89
CA THR A 192 21.33 3.66 -13.75
C THR A 192 19.96 4.26 -13.92
N ALA A 193 19.09 3.66 -14.74
CA ALA A 193 17.66 4.01 -14.72
C ALA A 193 17.13 3.77 -13.31
N THR A 194 16.50 4.78 -12.70
CA THR A 194 16.21 4.79 -11.27
C THR A 194 14.78 5.25 -10.98
N VAL A 195 14.19 4.67 -9.95
CA VAL A 195 12.92 5.11 -9.36
C VAL A 195 13.13 5.39 -7.88
N LEU A 196 12.77 6.62 -7.47
CA LEU A 196 12.73 7.03 -6.07
C LEU A 196 11.29 7.36 -5.67
N PHE A 197 11.02 7.22 -4.38
CA PHE A 197 9.84 7.81 -3.76
C PHE A 197 10.28 8.85 -2.75
N LYS A 198 9.51 9.95 -2.68
CA LYS A 198 9.74 11.05 -1.76
C LYS A 198 8.50 11.22 -0.88
N ALA A 199 8.68 11.03 0.42
CA ALA A 199 7.69 11.35 1.44
C ALA A 199 7.97 12.76 1.97
N TYR A 200 6.91 13.56 2.17
CA TYR A 200 7.04 14.94 2.63
C TYR A 200 5.80 15.38 3.42
N VAL A 201 5.90 16.46 4.17
CA VAL A 201 4.75 17.10 4.79
C VAL A 201 4.28 18.22 3.86
N PRO A 202 3.02 18.22 3.40
CA PRO A 202 2.47 19.31 2.56
C PRO A 202 2.52 20.68 3.24
N LYS A 203 2.49 21.76 2.42
CA LYS A 203 2.38 23.15 2.92
C LYS A 203 0.98 23.46 3.37
#